data_02bb4155984cd1e8e02f1821843ae603
#
_entry.id   02bb4155984cd1e8e02f1821843ae603
#
_cell.length_a   1.000
_cell.length_b   1.000
_cell.length_c   1.000
_cell.angle_alpha   90.00
_cell.angle_beta   90.00
_cell.angle_gamma   90.00
#
_symmetry.space_group_name_H-M   'P 1'
#
loop_
_entity.id
_entity.type
_entity.pdbx_description
1 polymer ?
#
loop_
_entity_poly.entity_id
_entity_poly.type
_entity_poly.pdbx_seq_one_letter_code
_entity_poly.pdbx_strand_id
1 'polypeptide(L)'
;MASVAGRPDLRHRPGDRDQEREDRQMSKQTSGKKATQKATGKRNPGTRTGGQGGGRVPAPAAVPAPETGASPAPELSRRRLLGTVGAAGAAGLVVGGAGGALAVTAAQDAAPTALTSIGSTEVAFREARATHQAGITTPLQATGHLVAFDLAPDADRKTAAALLRRWSRTAEELMAGRTPDADTGVALDAGPSSLTVTFGLGHSFFDRTGLTKRRPVQLDPLPDFSADALDPQRSNGDLWIQIGADDALVAFHALRALQKDAAGSARLRWQMNGFNRTPGATAQPRTARNLMGQIDGTNNPKPSDKDFDERIFVGREADQAWMRGGSYAVVRRIRMLLDDWEKRSRHDQEKVIGRRKDNGAPLTGGSETTPMRLDATGSDGLPVIPANAHARIAAPASNQGAALLRRPFSFHDGFREDGAPDAGLLFVCWQADPLRAFTQIQRKLDRGDALSPFLRHEASGLFAVPPAAEPGGYVGRPLLEG
;
A
#
# COMPACT_ATOMS: atom_id res chain seq x y z
N MET A 1 60.78 38.13 -6.23
CA MET A 1 61.22 37.87 -4.85
C MET A 1 60.31 36.77 -4.30
N ALA A 2 60.66 35.50 -4.40
CA ALA A 2 61.42 34.71 -3.44
C ALA A 2 60.61 34.54 -2.14
N SER A 3 60.13 33.35 -1.78
CA SER A 3 60.81 32.20 -1.20
C SER A 3 59.74 31.13 -0.89
N VAL A 4 59.74 29.92 -1.34
CA VAL A 4 60.39 28.64 -0.97
C VAL A 4 60.28 28.25 0.51
N ALA A 5 59.86 26.99 0.69
CA ALA A 5 60.02 26.00 1.76
C ALA A 5 58.69 25.60 2.45
N GLY A 6 58.35 24.36 2.75
CA GLY A 6 59.07 23.09 2.71
C GLY A 6 58.10 21.99 3.21
N ARG A 7 58.19 20.79 2.69
CA ARG A 7 57.53 19.59 3.19
C ARG A 7 58.17 19.10 4.51
N PRO A 8 57.44 18.45 5.41
CA PRO A 8 58.03 17.48 6.31
C PRO A 8 57.57 16.04 6.03
N ASP A 9 58.55 15.24 6.13
CA ASP A 9 58.86 13.85 6.10
C ASP A 9 57.89 12.92 6.90
N LEU A 10 57.49 11.82 6.27
CA LEU A 10 56.79 10.70 6.86
C LEU A 10 57.79 9.78 7.58
N ARG A 11 57.77 9.75 8.90
CA ARG A 11 58.43 8.68 9.68
C ARG A 11 57.40 7.62 10.12
N HIS A 12 57.70 6.36 9.75
CA HIS A 12 57.08 5.13 10.19
C HIS A 12 56.96 5.02 11.72
N ARG A 13 55.81 4.53 12.19
CA ARG A 13 55.66 3.95 13.52
C ARG A 13 55.44 2.45 13.37
N PRO A 14 56.13 1.61 14.17
CA PRO A 14 55.96 0.17 14.19
C PRO A 14 54.85 -0.24 15.15
N GLY A 15 53.92 -1.07 14.70
CA GLY A 15 52.80 -1.56 15.55
C GLY A 15 51.77 -2.43 14.84
N ASP A 16 52.13 -3.11 13.74
CA ASP A 16 51.13 -3.84 12.92
C ASP A 16 51.54 -5.30 12.62
N ARG A 17 52.10 -6.00 13.62
CA ARG A 17 52.50 -7.41 13.46
C ARG A 17 51.90 -8.43 14.46
N ASP A 18 51.13 -7.97 15.43
CA ASP A 18 50.59 -8.87 16.45
C ASP A 18 49.12 -9.24 16.25
N GLN A 19 48.39 -8.53 15.39
CA GLN A 19 46.96 -8.82 15.11
C GLN A 19 46.75 -9.92 14.07
N GLU A 20 47.70 -10.19 13.18
CA GLU A 20 47.62 -11.30 12.22
C GLU A 20 47.90 -12.68 12.77
N ARG A 21 48.35 -12.82 14.01
CA ARG A 21 48.60 -14.12 14.64
C ARG A 21 47.43 -14.69 15.44
N GLU A 22 46.51 -13.89 15.91
CA GLU A 22 45.32 -14.36 16.66
C GLU A 22 44.23 -14.87 15.73
N ASP A 23 44.05 -14.34 14.53
CA ASP A 23 43.02 -14.78 13.56
C ASP A 23 43.36 -16.14 12.90
N ARG A 24 44.59 -16.63 12.96
CA ARG A 24 44.95 -17.94 12.45
C ARG A 24 44.80 -19.10 13.44
N GLN A 25 44.56 -18.84 14.72
CA GLN A 25 44.34 -19.92 15.70
C GLN A 25 42.87 -20.26 15.94
N MET A 26 41.92 -19.40 15.58
CA MET A 26 40.47 -19.69 15.70
C MET A 26 39.88 -20.47 14.53
N SER A 27 40.58 -20.59 13.41
CA SER A 27 40.09 -21.29 12.20
C SER A 27 40.44 -22.81 12.17
N LYS A 28 41.08 -23.35 13.19
CA LYS A 28 41.51 -24.79 13.23
C LYS A 28 40.78 -25.66 14.25
N GLN A 29 39.77 -25.15 14.96
CA GLN A 29 39.06 -25.93 16.00
C GLN A 29 37.62 -26.36 15.65
N THR A 30 37.13 -26.13 14.44
CA THR A 30 35.77 -26.53 14.00
C THR A 30 35.78 -27.55 12.85
N SER A 31 36.78 -28.39 12.75
CA SER A 31 36.79 -29.50 11.77
C SER A 31 37.17 -30.81 12.42
N GLY A 32 36.22 -31.52 12.98
CA GLY A 32 36.49 -32.87 13.48
C GLY A 32 35.43 -33.41 14.45
N LYS A 33 34.28 -33.86 13.93
CA LYS A 33 33.50 -35.00 14.46
C LYS A 33 32.33 -35.32 13.53
N LYS A 34 32.61 -36.13 12.52
CA LYS A 34 31.65 -37.03 11.88
C LYS A 34 32.11 -38.44 12.16
N ALA A 35 31.31 -39.20 12.86
CA ALA A 35 31.38 -40.66 12.90
C ALA A 35 29.98 -41.20 13.11
N THR A 36 29.41 -41.67 12.01
CA THR A 36 28.88 -43.04 11.79
C THR A 36 28.14 -43.69 12.94
N GLN A 37 26.83 -43.89 12.78
CA GLN A 37 26.18 -45.11 13.21
C GLN A 37 25.24 -45.64 12.13
N LYS A 38 25.57 -46.89 11.76
CA LYS A 38 24.96 -47.72 10.74
C LYS A 38 23.72 -48.44 11.28
N ALA A 39 22.78 -48.63 10.41
CA ALA A 39 21.54 -49.40 10.56
C ALA A 39 21.80 -50.86 10.90
N THR A 40 20.91 -51.49 11.68
CA THR A 40 20.57 -52.88 11.53
C THR A 40 19.05 -53.05 11.70
N GLY A 41 18.45 -53.50 10.62
CA GLY A 41 17.08 -53.96 10.59
C GLY A 41 16.94 -55.37 11.19
N LYS A 42 15.73 -55.64 11.67
CA LYS A 42 15.23 -57.03 11.70
C LYS A 42 13.72 -57.05 11.44
N ARG A 43 13.38 -57.84 10.44
CA ARG A 43 12.05 -58.27 10.06
C ARG A 43 11.57 -59.44 10.89
N ASN A 44 10.27 -59.50 11.08
CA ASN A 44 9.37 -60.65 10.94
C ASN A 44 8.92 -61.45 12.19
N PRO A 45 7.89 -62.29 11.99
CA PRO A 45 6.50 -62.05 11.59
C PRO A 45 5.48 -62.75 12.52
N GLY A 46 4.17 -62.37 12.35
CA GLY A 46 3.04 -63.31 12.41
C GLY A 46 2.57 -63.81 13.76
N THR A 47 1.32 -63.63 14.05
CA THR A 47 0.30 -64.67 13.97
C THR A 47 -1.08 -64.16 14.48
N ARG A 48 -2.10 -64.67 13.85
CA ARG A 48 -3.54 -64.51 14.14
C ARG A 48 -3.96 -65.09 15.47
N THR A 49 -5.02 -64.46 16.04
CA THR A 49 -6.27 -65.04 16.59
C THR A 49 -6.97 -63.95 17.40
N GLY A 50 -8.15 -63.46 17.16
CA GLY A 50 -9.41 -64.11 17.36
C GLY A 50 -10.01 -63.70 18.72
N GLY A 51 -11.08 -62.90 18.74
CA GLY A 51 -11.84 -62.66 19.97
C GLY A 51 -12.82 -61.52 19.89
N GLN A 52 -14.09 -61.85 19.70
CA GLN A 52 -15.28 -61.02 19.72
C GLN A 52 -15.44 -60.30 21.07
N GLY A 53 -16.09 -59.11 21.04
CA GLY A 53 -16.60 -58.42 22.22
C GLY A 53 -17.27 -57.11 21.87
N GLY A 54 -18.59 -57.17 21.56
CA GLY A 54 -19.38 -55.99 21.26
C GLY A 54 -19.70 -55.16 22.51
N GLY A 55 -19.66 -53.85 22.34
CA GLY A 55 -20.18 -52.89 23.29
C GLY A 55 -20.88 -51.78 22.53
N ARG A 56 -22.22 -51.90 22.41
CA ARG A 56 -23.09 -50.85 21.91
C ARG A 56 -23.13 -49.69 22.90
N VAL A 57 -22.88 -48.49 22.48
CA VAL A 57 -23.21 -47.25 23.18
C VAL A 57 -24.61 -46.80 22.69
N PRO A 58 -25.57 -46.48 23.57
CA PRO A 58 -26.92 -46.09 23.16
C PRO A 58 -26.97 -44.66 22.66
N ALA A 59 -27.76 -44.43 21.58
CA ALA A 59 -28.08 -43.12 21.03
C ALA A 59 -29.04 -42.35 21.97
N PRO A 60 -28.94 -41.02 22.03
CA PRO A 60 -29.89 -40.21 22.78
C PRO A 60 -31.25 -40.12 22.07
N ALA A 61 -32.30 -40.13 22.87
CA ALA A 61 -33.70 -40.14 22.49
C ALA A 61 -34.13 -38.89 21.70
N ALA A 62 -34.97 -39.11 20.69
CA ALA A 62 -35.64 -38.09 19.91
C ALA A 62 -36.71 -37.36 20.73
N VAL A 63 -36.71 -36.03 20.64
CA VAL A 63 -37.76 -35.13 21.15
C VAL A 63 -38.82 -35.00 20.06
N PRO A 64 -40.14 -35.13 20.35
CA PRO A 64 -41.19 -35.01 19.35
C PRO A 64 -41.38 -33.52 18.92
N ALA A 65 -41.52 -33.30 17.61
CA ALA A 65 -41.84 -32.02 17.03
C ALA A 65 -43.34 -31.67 17.18
N PRO A 66 -43.71 -30.40 17.31
CA PRO A 66 -45.10 -29.96 17.27
C PRO A 66 -45.61 -29.94 15.82
N GLU A 67 -46.78 -30.52 15.61
CA GLU A 67 -47.53 -30.41 14.36
C GLU A 67 -48.08 -29.00 14.19
N THR A 68 -47.64 -28.31 13.12
CA THR A 68 -48.35 -27.14 12.60
C THR A 68 -48.58 -27.35 11.13
N GLY A 69 -49.86 -27.45 10.75
CA GLY A 69 -50.29 -27.52 9.37
C GLY A 69 -49.92 -26.27 8.61
N ALA A 70 -49.14 -26.45 7.54
CA ALA A 70 -48.89 -25.43 6.55
C ALA A 70 -49.32 -25.94 5.17
N SER A 71 -50.18 -25.17 4.52
CA SER A 71 -50.58 -25.35 3.14
C SER A 71 -49.37 -25.29 2.18
N PRO A 72 -49.33 -26.04 1.08
CA PRO A 72 -48.20 -26.05 0.18
C PRO A 72 -48.05 -24.71 -0.59
N ALA A 73 -46.88 -24.16 -0.52
CA ALA A 73 -46.48 -23.02 -1.34
C ALA A 73 -46.36 -23.46 -2.82
N PRO A 74 -46.71 -22.60 -3.80
CA PRO A 74 -46.64 -22.94 -5.21
C PRO A 74 -45.20 -23.05 -5.68
N GLU A 75 -44.82 -24.15 -6.33
CA GLU A 75 -43.52 -24.33 -6.99
C GLU A 75 -43.38 -23.34 -8.14
N LEU A 76 -42.43 -22.45 -8.04
CA LEU A 76 -42.02 -21.53 -9.12
C LEU A 76 -41.12 -22.25 -10.12
N SER A 77 -41.68 -22.59 -11.28
CA SER A 77 -40.96 -23.18 -12.41
C SER A 77 -39.89 -22.22 -12.94
N ARG A 78 -38.67 -22.74 -13.17
CA ARG A 78 -37.49 -22.00 -13.77
C ARG A 78 -37.81 -21.27 -15.07
N ARG A 79 -38.87 -21.69 -15.80
CA ARG A 79 -39.29 -21.01 -17.05
C ARG A 79 -40.04 -19.70 -16.83
N ARG A 80 -40.62 -19.46 -15.64
CA ARG A 80 -41.28 -18.16 -15.33
C ARG A 80 -40.30 -17.10 -14.85
N LEU A 81 -39.11 -17.49 -14.32
CA LEU A 81 -38.11 -16.54 -13.87
C LEU A 81 -37.40 -15.84 -15.02
N LEU A 82 -37.31 -16.49 -16.19
CA LEU A 82 -36.63 -15.91 -17.37
C LEU A 82 -37.54 -15.01 -18.24
N GLY A 83 -38.87 -15.01 -17.97
CA GLY A 83 -39.82 -14.19 -18.73
C GLY A 83 -40.08 -12.77 -18.20
N THR A 84 -39.66 -12.46 -16.96
CA THR A 84 -39.91 -11.18 -16.30
C THR A 84 -38.76 -10.19 -16.35
N VAL A 85 -37.58 -10.60 -16.82
CA VAL A 85 -36.39 -9.72 -16.97
C VAL A 85 -36.36 -8.92 -18.27
N GLY A 86 -37.25 -9.21 -19.21
CA GLY A 86 -37.25 -8.61 -20.55
C GLY A 86 -38.14 -7.35 -20.75
N ALA A 87 -38.88 -6.87 -19.74
CA ALA A 87 -39.87 -5.82 -19.94
C ALA A 87 -39.65 -4.52 -19.12
N ALA A 88 -38.54 -4.38 -18.39
CA ALA A 88 -38.27 -3.18 -17.55
C ALA A 88 -37.21 -2.22 -18.12
N GLY A 89 -36.83 -2.35 -19.38
CA GLY A 89 -35.71 -1.63 -19.98
C GLY A 89 -36.05 -0.43 -20.89
N ALA A 90 -37.29 0.08 -20.93
CA ALA A 90 -37.59 1.19 -21.84
C ALA A 90 -38.69 2.12 -21.33
N ALA A 91 -38.54 2.76 -20.17
CA ALA A 91 -39.36 3.95 -19.83
C ALA A 91 -38.68 4.70 -18.66
N GLY A 92 -37.85 5.64 -18.96
CA GLY A 92 -37.20 6.47 -17.93
C GLY A 92 -36.54 7.72 -18.46
N LEU A 93 -37.22 8.46 -19.33
CA LEU A 93 -36.87 9.86 -19.63
C LEU A 93 -38.15 10.70 -19.77
N VAL A 94 -38.16 11.83 -19.06
CA VAL A 94 -39.14 12.94 -19.04
C VAL A 94 -40.17 12.83 -17.90
N VAL A 95 -39.99 13.65 -16.86
CA VAL A 95 -40.75 14.82 -16.51
C VAL A 95 -40.25 15.39 -15.16
N GLY A 96 -39.74 16.58 -15.20
CA GLY A 96 -39.50 17.40 -14.01
C GLY A 96 -40.81 18.02 -13.51
N GLY A 97 -40.93 18.14 -12.19
CA GLY A 97 -41.88 19.05 -11.57
C GLY A 97 -42.89 18.38 -10.64
N ALA A 98 -42.81 18.76 -9.36
CA ALA A 98 -43.82 18.62 -8.30
C ALA A 98 -44.22 17.21 -7.86
N GLY A 99 -43.61 16.74 -6.75
CA GLY A 99 -44.03 15.51 -6.08
C GLY A 99 -43.01 14.91 -5.15
N GLY A 100 -42.35 15.71 -4.34
CA GLY A 100 -41.17 15.34 -3.54
C GLY A 100 -41.39 14.49 -2.25
N ALA A 101 -42.43 13.69 -2.14
CA ALA A 101 -42.68 12.96 -0.91
C ALA A 101 -42.92 11.43 -1.07
N LEU A 102 -43.11 10.91 -2.29
CA LEU A 102 -43.40 9.49 -2.53
C LEU A 102 -42.29 8.71 -3.26
N ALA A 103 -41.24 9.39 -3.70
CA ALA A 103 -40.12 8.75 -4.40
C ALA A 103 -39.04 8.17 -3.49
N VAL A 104 -39.04 8.47 -2.20
CA VAL A 104 -38.00 8.03 -1.25
C VAL A 104 -38.19 6.60 -0.76
N THR A 105 -39.45 6.08 -0.77
CA THR A 105 -39.73 4.72 -0.31
C THR A 105 -39.54 3.65 -1.38
N ALA A 106 -39.62 4.00 -2.66
CA ALA A 106 -39.39 3.03 -3.76
C ALA A 106 -37.91 2.83 -4.11
N ALA A 107 -37.02 3.68 -3.63
CA ALA A 107 -35.57 3.57 -3.88
C ALA A 107 -34.85 2.65 -2.87
N GLN A 108 -35.55 2.17 -1.83
CA GLN A 108 -34.95 1.30 -0.82
C GLN A 108 -34.92 -0.19 -1.22
N ASP A 109 -35.73 -0.60 -2.21
CA ASP A 109 -35.80 -1.99 -2.71
C ASP A 109 -35.07 -2.18 -4.06
N ALA A 110 -34.45 -1.15 -4.61
CA ALA A 110 -33.58 -1.31 -5.77
C ALA A 110 -32.32 -2.06 -5.32
N ALA A 111 -32.16 -3.31 -5.80
CA ALA A 111 -30.91 -4.06 -5.67
C ALA A 111 -29.74 -3.14 -6.04
N PRO A 112 -28.60 -3.21 -5.32
CA PRO A 112 -27.49 -2.29 -5.51
C PRO A 112 -26.97 -2.38 -6.96
N THR A 113 -27.25 -1.35 -7.74
CA THR A 113 -26.70 -1.11 -9.09
C THR A 113 -25.19 -0.94 -9.06
N ALA A 114 -24.58 -0.97 -7.87
CA ALA A 114 -23.16 -0.69 -7.64
C ALA A 114 -22.19 -1.69 -8.27
N LEU A 115 -22.58 -2.95 -8.46
CA LEU A 115 -21.67 -3.98 -8.99
C LEU A 115 -21.46 -3.87 -10.51
N THR A 116 -22.42 -3.32 -11.26
CA THR A 116 -22.29 -3.15 -12.70
C THR A 116 -21.48 -1.93 -13.09
N SER A 117 -21.24 -0.98 -12.19
CA SER A 117 -20.49 0.24 -12.47
C SER A 117 -19.00 0.16 -12.15
N ILE A 118 -18.55 -0.79 -11.33
CA ILE A 118 -17.12 -0.91 -10.93
C ILE A 118 -16.25 -1.14 -12.16
N GLY A 119 -16.59 -2.08 -13.03
CA GLY A 119 -15.83 -2.40 -14.23
C GLY A 119 -15.79 -1.26 -15.26
N SER A 120 -16.80 -0.41 -15.33
CA SER A 120 -16.91 0.67 -16.32
C SER A 120 -16.34 2.01 -15.85
N THR A 121 -15.88 2.13 -14.60
CA THR A 121 -15.35 3.39 -14.08
C THR A 121 -14.00 3.71 -14.69
N GLU A 122 -13.94 4.78 -15.47
CA GLU A 122 -12.72 5.32 -16.06
C GLU A 122 -12.11 6.39 -15.15
N VAL A 123 -10.79 6.40 -15.01
CA VAL A 123 -10.00 7.50 -14.45
C VAL A 123 -9.12 8.05 -15.55
N ALA A 124 -9.29 9.30 -15.90
CA ALA A 124 -8.52 9.90 -16.98
C ALA A 124 -7.03 9.95 -16.63
N PHE A 125 -6.18 9.48 -17.54
CA PHE A 125 -4.71 9.62 -17.41
C PHE A 125 -4.30 11.11 -17.46
N ARG A 126 -5.05 11.90 -18.22
CA ARG A 126 -4.90 13.36 -18.36
C ARG A 126 -6.23 14.02 -18.13
N GLU A 127 -6.49 14.45 -16.92
CA GLU A 127 -7.64 15.33 -16.70
C GLU A 127 -7.35 16.72 -17.25
N ALA A 128 -8.31 17.29 -17.97
CA ALA A 128 -8.15 18.57 -18.66
C ALA A 128 -7.79 19.77 -17.72
N ARG A 129 -7.97 19.58 -16.40
CA ARG A 129 -7.68 20.60 -15.37
C ARG A 129 -6.73 20.11 -14.27
N ALA A 130 -6.36 18.82 -14.25
CA ALA A 130 -5.47 18.29 -13.24
C ALA A 130 -4.02 18.55 -13.64
N THR A 131 -3.26 19.14 -12.73
CA THR A 131 -1.81 19.33 -12.87
C THR A 131 -1.02 18.11 -12.36
N HIS A 132 -1.68 17.17 -11.67
CA HIS A 132 -1.04 16.02 -11.03
C HIS A 132 -1.51 14.70 -11.62
N GLN A 133 -0.69 13.66 -11.48
CA GLN A 133 -0.98 12.32 -12.00
C GLN A 133 -2.17 11.69 -11.26
N ALA A 134 -2.97 10.88 -11.97
CA ALA A 134 -3.96 10.00 -11.39
C ALA A 134 -3.31 9.03 -10.39
N GLY A 135 -4.09 8.53 -9.42
CA GLY A 135 -3.57 7.64 -8.37
C GLY A 135 -3.06 8.35 -7.12
N ILE A 136 -2.93 9.69 -7.13
CA ILE A 136 -2.58 10.47 -5.94
C ILE A 136 -3.84 10.79 -5.12
N THR A 137 -4.82 11.42 -5.72
CA THR A 137 -6.08 11.84 -5.07
C THR A 137 -7.26 10.91 -5.37
N THR A 138 -7.11 9.99 -6.31
CA THR A 138 -8.12 8.99 -6.65
C THR A 138 -8.55 8.21 -5.40
N PRO A 139 -9.83 7.89 -5.20
CA PRO A 139 -10.27 7.02 -4.12
C PRO A 139 -9.48 5.71 -4.04
N LEU A 140 -9.38 5.10 -2.85
CA LEU A 140 -8.68 3.83 -2.67
C LEU A 140 -9.34 2.75 -3.52
N GLN A 141 -8.53 2.08 -4.35
CA GLN A 141 -8.95 0.92 -5.14
C GLN A 141 -8.78 -0.38 -4.37
N ALA A 142 -9.47 -1.43 -4.84
CA ALA A 142 -9.45 -2.76 -4.22
C ALA A 142 -8.08 -3.44 -4.30
N THR A 143 -7.33 -3.21 -5.37
CA THR A 143 -6.03 -3.86 -5.65
C THR A 143 -4.98 -2.83 -5.98
N GLY A 144 -3.75 -3.07 -5.53
CA GLY A 144 -2.60 -2.23 -5.85
C GLY A 144 -1.32 -3.02 -6.08
N HIS A 145 -0.53 -2.57 -7.05
CA HIS A 145 0.84 -3.02 -7.25
C HIS A 145 1.78 -1.83 -7.11
N LEU A 146 2.79 -1.98 -6.26
CA LEU A 146 3.90 -1.05 -6.09
C LEU A 146 5.14 -1.71 -6.69
N VAL A 147 5.76 -1.07 -7.66
CA VAL A 147 6.78 -1.72 -8.48
C VAL A 147 7.95 -0.76 -8.71
N ALA A 148 9.16 -1.20 -8.46
CA ALA A 148 10.36 -0.43 -8.81
C ALA A 148 11.18 -1.13 -9.88
N PHE A 149 11.85 -0.32 -10.67
CA PHE A 149 12.75 -0.76 -11.74
C PHE A 149 14.10 -0.06 -11.58
N ASP A 150 15.15 -0.78 -11.94
CA ASP A 150 16.47 -0.22 -12.19
C ASP A 150 16.66 -0.06 -13.70
N LEU A 151 17.16 1.09 -14.14
CA LEU A 151 17.54 1.32 -15.53
C LEU A 151 18.62 0.31 -15.95
N ALA A 152 18.61 -0.11 -17.20
CA ALA A 152 19.66 -0.94 -17.77
C ALA A 152 21.05 -0.30 -17.57
N PRO A 153 22.13 -1.09 -17.44
CA PRO A 153 23.46 -0.55 -17.15
C PRO A 153 23.95 0.53 -18.11
N ASP A 154 23.57 0.42 -19.37
CA ASP A 154 23.88 1.31 -20.50
C ASP A 154 22.79 2.34 -20.79
N ALA A 155 21.69 2.35 -20.00
CA ALA A 155 20.61 3.29 -20.18
C ALA A 155 21.05 4.71 -19.82
N ASP A 156 20.76 5.62 -20.72
CA ASP A 156 21.00 7.05 -20.59
C ASP A 156 19.69 7.85 -20.49
N ARG A 157 19.80 9.18 -20.50
CA ARG A 157 18.64 10.09 -20.50
C ARG A 157 17.69 9.83 -21.69
N LYS A 158 18.21 9.49 -22.88
CA LYS A 158 17.38 9.22 -24.06
C LYS A 158 16.61 7.93 -23.92
N THR A 159 17.25 6.89 -23.38
CA THR A 159 16.62 5.59 -23.07
C THR A 159 15.51 5.77 -22.04
N ALA A 160 15.76 6.53 -20.97
CA ALA A 160 14.76 6.85 -19.96
C ALA A 160 13.57 7.63 -20.53
N ALA A 161 13.82 8.63 -21.39
CA ALA A 161 12.77 9.39 -22.07
C ALA A 161 11.93 8.52 -22.98
N ALA A 162 12.55 7.63 -23.75
CA ALA A 162 11.85 6.69 -24.63
C ALA A 162 10.97 5.71 -23.83
N LEU A 163 11.48 5.22 -22.69
CA LEU A 163 10.72 4.33 -21.80
C LEU A 163 9.51 5.05 -21.19
N LEU A 164 9.68 6.23 -20.60
CA LEU A 164 8.58 6.98 -20.00
C LEU A 164 7.54 7.42 -21.04
N ARG A 165 7.94 7.65 -22.27
CA ARG A 165 7.01 7.90 -23.40
C ARG A 165 6.17 6.67 -23.73
N ARG A 166 6.78 5.47 -23.82
CA ARG A 166 6.05 4.21 -24.02
C ARG A 166 5.08 3.96 -22.87
N TRP A 167 5.58 4.02 -21.64
CA TRP A 167 4.77 3.82 -20.43
C TRP A 167 3.59 4.79 -20.33
N SER A 168 3.80 6.07 -20.65
CA SER A 168 2.71 7.06 -20.61
C SER A 168 1.63 6.74 -21.64
N ARG A 169 1.99 6.29 -22.84
CA ARG A 169 1.04 5.89 -23.89
C ARG A 169 0.26 4.63 -23.46
N THR A 170 0.97 3.59 -23.03
CA THR A 170 0.36 2.35 -22.55
C THR A 170 -0.58 2.59 -21.38
N ALA A 171 -0.16 3.42 -20.40
CA ALA A 171 -1.01 3.78 -19.27
C ALA A 171 -2.27 4.53 -19.69
N GLU A 172 -2.16 5.48 -20.62
CA GLU A 172 -3.31 6.24 -21.15
C GLU A 172 -4.31 5.33 -21.87
N GLU A 173 -3.84 4.37 -22.66
CA GLU A 173 -4.69 3.39 -23.34
C GLU A 173 -5.41 2.48 -22.35
N LEU A 174 -4.67 1.89 -21.41
CA LEU A 174 -5.22 0.98 -20.41
C LEU A 174 -6.21 1.66 -19.45
N MET A 175 -5.90 2.86 -18.98
CA MET A 175 -6.78 3.62 -18.09
C MET A 175 -8.09 4.02 -18.74
N ALA A 176 -8.09 4.18 -20.07
CA ALA A 176 -9.28 4.40 -20.86
C ALA A 176 -9.99 3.09 -21.31
N GLY A 177 -9.59 1.94 -20.75
CA GLY A 177 -10.16 0.64 -21.11
C GLY A 177 -9.86 0.19 -22.55
N ARG A 178 -8.86 0.78 -23.19
CA ARG A 178 -8.43 0.39 -24.54
C ARG A 178 -7.30 -0.64 -24.47
N THR A 179 -7.31 -1.54 -25.42
CA THR A 179 -6.28 -2.59 -25.53
C THR A 179 -5.06 -2.06 -26.29
N PRO A 180 -3.85 -2.08 -25.71
CA PRO A 180 -2.61 -1.73 -26.42
C PRO A 180 -2.30 -2.69 -27.57
N ASP A 181 -1.56 -2.22 -28.59
CA ASP A 181 -1.22 -3.00 -29.80
C ASP A 181 -0.61 -4.40 -29.56
N ALA A 182 0.16 -4.56 -28.47
CA ALA A 182 0.85 -5.82 -28.14
C ALA A 182 0.22 -6.51 -26.91
N ASP A 183 -1.09 -6.47 -26.80
CA ASP A 183 -1.81 -6.99 -25.64
C ASP A 183 -1.70 -8.49 -25.45
N THR A 184 -1.91 -8.95 -24.22
CA THR A 184 -1.89 -10.36 -23.83
C THR A 184 -3.28 -10.99 -23.77
N GLY A 185 -4.34 -10.20 -23.89
CA GLY A 185 -5.73 -10.65 -23.80
C GLY A 185 -6.21 -10.99 -22.39
N VAL A 186 -5.43 -10.72 -21.34
CA VAL A 186 -5.77 -11.08 -19.96
C VAL A 186 -7.01 -10.36 -19.45
N ALA A 187 -7.26 -9.14 -19.92
CA ALA A 187 -8.37 -8.29 -19.48
C ALA A 187 -9.31 -7.87 -20.64
N LEU A 188 -9.43 -8.70 -21.69
CA LEU A 188 -10.21 -8.37 -22.90
C LEU A 188 -11.66 -7.98 -22.60
N ASP A 189 -12.31 -8.66 -21.66
CA ASP A 189 -13.73 -8.44 -21.33
C ASP A 189 -13.90 -7.55 -20.08
N ALA A 190 -12.81 -7.03 -19.54
CA ALA A 190 -12.82 -6.13 -18.40
C ALA A 190 -12.82 -4.67 -18.88
N GLY A 191 -13.64 -3.83 -18.25
CA GLY A 191 -13.55 -2.38 -18.43
C GLY A 191 -12.36 -1.79 -17.67
N PRO A 192 -12.22 -0.46 -17.64
CA PRO A 192 -11.09 0.22 -17.02
C PRO A 192 -11.00 0.05 -15.51
N SER A 193 -12.07 -0.32 -14.81
CA SER A 193 -12.11 -0.71 -13.39
C SER A 193 -11.39 0.27 -12.45
N SER A 194 -11.59 1.56 -12.64
CA SER A 194 -10.91 2.64 -11.90
C SER A 194 -9.38 2.56 -11.98
N LEU A 195 -8.82 1.97 -13.03
CA LEU A 195 -7.37 1.82 -13.20
C LEU A 195 -6.66 3.18 -13.11
N THR A 196 -5.61 3.22 -12.32
CA THR A 196 -4.65 4.33 -12.27
C THR A 196 -3.23 3.81 -12.39
N VAL A 197 -2.41 4.55 -13.10
CA VAL A 197 -0.97 4.33 -13.20
C VAL A 197 -0.26 5.64 -12.86
N THR A 198 0.61 5.60 -11.85
CA THR A 198 1.37 6.76 -11.38
C THR A 198 2.86 6.46 -11.47
N PHE A 199 3.65 7.36 -12.06
CA PHE A 199 5.09 7.19 -12.25
C PHE A 199 5.88 8.08 -11.31
N GLY A 200 6.96 7.52 -10.72
CA GLY A 200 7.90 8.23 -9.86
C GLY A 200 9.35 7.97 -10.25
N LEU A 201 10.22 8.89 -9.91
CA LEU A 201 11.65 8.89 -10.16
C LEU A 201 12.39 8.82 -8.83
N GLY A 202 13.25 7.81 -8.66
CA GLY A 202 14.07 7.64 -7.46
C GLY A 202 15.34 8.48 -7.50
N HIS A 203 16.04 8.55 -6.38
CA HIS A 203 17.27 9.32 -6.24
C HIS A 203 18.34 8.91 -7.28
N SER A 204 18.56 7.61 -7.45
CA SER A 204 19.59 7.06 -8.37
C SER A 204 19.27 7.28 -9.85
N PHE A 205 18.00 7.52 -10.21
CA PHE A 205 17.62 7.88 -11.57
C PHE A 205 18.41 9.07 -12.11
N PHE A 206 18.64 10.09 -11.29
CA PHE A 206 19.34 11.32 -11.70
C PHE A 206 20.82 11.10 -11.96
N ASP A 207 21.44 10.19 -11.20
CA ASP A 207 22.84 9.83 -11.41
C ASP A 207 22.99 8.99 -12.68
N ARG A 208 22.08 8.04 -12.92
CA ARG A 208 22.05 7.16 -14.10
C ARG A 208 21.82 7.92 -15.41
N THR A 209 21.02 8.99 -15.35
CA THR A 209 20.65 9.77 -16.55
C THR A 209 21.49 11.04 -16.74
N GLY A 210 22.47 11.31 -15.85
CA GLY A 210 23.29 12.51 -15.91
C GLY A 210 22.54 13.80 -15.53
N LEU A 211 21.41 13.67 -14.80
CA LEU A 211 20.56 14.79 -14.40
C LEU A 211 20.72 15.18 -12.93
N THR A 212 21.85 14.87 -12.30
CA THR A 212 22.12 15.11 -10.87
C THR A 212 21.86 16.57 -10.45
N LYS A 213 22.17 17.56 -11.31
CA LYS A 213 21.92 18.99 -11.04
C LYS A 213 20.42 19.35 -11.04
N ARG A 214 19.56 18.49 -11.58
CA ARG A 214 18.11 18.66 -11.63
C ARG A 214 17.40 17.84 -10.55
N ARG A 215 18.12 17.11 -9.70
CA ARG A 215 17.56 16.37 -8.57
C ARG A 215 17.14 17.35 -7.48
N PRO A 216 15.86 17.30 -7.03
CA PRO A 216 15.41 18.11 -5.90
C PRO A 216 16.11 17.66 -4.60
N VAL A 217 16.43 18.59 -3.70
CA VAL A 217 17.00 18.27 -2.37
C VAL A 217 16.03 17.44 -1.52
N GLN A 218 14.72 17.56 -1.75
CA GLN A 218 13.69 16.79 -1.08
C GLN A 218 13.74 15.29 -1.41
N LEU A 219 14.49 14.90 -2.44
CA LEU A 219 14.69 13.51 -2.86
C LEU A 219 15.92 12.86 -2.23
N ASP A 220 16.63 13.56 -1.37
CA ASP A 220 17.74 12.96 -0.62
C ASP A 220 17.22 11.75 0.20
N PRO A 221 18.07 10.72 0.41
CA PRO A 221 17.69 9.52 1.13
C PRO A 221 17.04 9.84 2.48
N LEU A 222 15.97 9.11 2.80
CA LEU A 222 15.35 9.20 4.12
C LEU A 222 16.36 8.79 5.21
N PRO A 223 16.34 9.43 6.38
CA PRO A 223 17.18 9.02 7.51
C PRO A 223 16.77 7.63 8.01
N ASP A 224 17.69 6.96 8.69
CA ASP A 224 17.41 5.72 9.40
C ASP A 224 16.49 5.97 10.60
N PHE A 225 15.62 5.00 10.89
CA PHE A 225 14.72 5.00 12.03
C PHE A 225 14.91 3.72 12.85
N SER A 226 14.66 3.76 14.16
CA SER A 226 14.97 2.65 15.08
C SER A 226 14.17 1.36 14.81
N ALA A 227 12.96 1.49 14.25
CA ALA A 227 12.11 0.35 13.87
C ALA A 227 12.40 -0.18 12.46
N ASP A 228 13.41 0.33 11.78
CA ASP A 228 13.79 -0.09 10.44
C ASP A 228 14.55 -1.42 10.48
N ALA A 229 14.15 -2.33 9.61
CA ALA A 229 14.81 -3.60 9.29
C ALA A 229 14.81 -3.76 7.76
N LEU A 230 15.31 -2.72 7.08
CA LEU A 230 15.16 -2.54 5.65
C LEU A 230 15.97 -3.57 4.87
N ASP A 231 15.31 -4.22 3.92
CA ASP A 231 15.94 -5.02 2.88
C ASP A 231 16.33 -4.10 1.70
N PRO A 232 17.64 -3.94 1.41
CA PRO A 232 18.10 -3.12 0.30
C PRO A 232 17.58 -3.58 -1.06
N GLN A 233 17.32 -4.88 -1.24
CA GLN A 233 16.83 -5.44 -2.50
C GLN A 233 15.36 -5.06 -2.75
N ARG A 234 14.61 -4.78 -1.68
CA ARG A 234 13.20 -4.37 -1.73
C ARG A 234 13.00 -2.87 -1.50
N SER A 235 14.09 -2.11 -1.47
CA SER A 235 14.08 -0.67 -1.19
C SER A 235 14.59 0.14 -2.37
N ASN A 236 14.12 1.40 -2.49
CA ASN A 236 14.49 2.35 -3.53
C ASN A 236 14.29 1.80 -4.96
N GLY A 237 14.99 2.34 -5.94
CA GLY A 237 14.97 2.01 -7.36
C GLY A 237 15.11 3.28 -8.19
N ASP A 238 15.47 3.15 -9.47
CA ASP A 238 15.59 4.29 -10.36
C ASP A 238 14.21 4.84 -10.76
N LEU A 239 13.27 3.94 -11.04
CA LEU A 239 11.90 4.23 -11.45
C LEU A 239 10.92 3.50 -10.54
N TRP A 240 9.76 4.10 -10.34
CA TRP A 240 8.68 3.52 -9.55
C TRP A 240 7.33 3.68 -10.25
N ILE A 241 6.49 2.68 -10.11
CA ILE A 241 5.11 2.69 -10.61
C ILE A 241 4.17 2.27 -9.48
N GLN A 242 3.10 3.05 -9.27
CA GLN A 242 1.94 2.63 -8.53
C GLN A 242 0.82 2.31 -9.52
N ILE A 243 0.28 1.11 -9.44
CA ILE A 243 -0.90 0.68 -10.17
C ILE A 243 -2.01 0.43 -9.16
N GLY A 244 -3.19 1.00 -9.37
CA GLY A 244 -4.37 0.72 -8.58
C GLY A 244 -5.56 0.40 -9.50
N ALA A 245 -6.37 -0.60 -9.15
CA ALA A 245 -7.60 -0.91 -9.85
C ALA A 245 -8.61 -1.57 -8.90
N ASP A 246 -9.89 -1.54 -9.27
CA ASP A 246 -10.94 -2.25 -8.52
C ASP A 246 -11.11 -3.69 -8.97
N ASP A 247 -10.44 -4.10 -10.06
CA ASP A 247 -10.32 -5.46 -10.56
C ASP A 247 -8.86 -5.92 -10.56
N ALA A 248 -8.59 -7.10 -9.98
CA ALA A 248 -7.24 -7.63 -9.84
C ALA A 248 -6.62 -8.08 -11.17
N LEU A 249 -7.43 -8.56 -12.13
CA LEU A 249 -6.94 -8.92 -13.47
C LEU A 249 -6.55 -7.68 -14.25
N VAL A 250 -7.33 -6.59 -14.15
CA VAL A 250 -7.00 -5.30 -14.77
C VAL A 250 -5.70 -4.74 -14.21
N ALA A 251 -5.52 -4.78 -12.87
CA ALA A 251 -4.28 -4.35 -12.23
C ALA A 251 -3.08 -5.19 -12.70
N PHE A 252 -3.22 -6.51 -12.75
CA PHE A 252 -2.17 -7.42 -13.23
C PHE A 252 -1.87 -7.21 -14.71
N HIS A 253 -2.89 -7.02 -15.53
CA HIS A 253 -2.74 -6.74 -16.96
C HIS A 253 -1.90 -5.47 -17.19
N ALA A 254 -2.25 -4.38 -16.49
CA ALA A 254 -1.49 -3.14 -16.56
C ALA A 254 -0.02 -3.34 -16.15
N LEU A 255 0.22 -4.08 -15.06
CA LEU A 255 1.57 -4.43 -14.62
C LEU A 255 2.35 -5.15 -15.73
N ARG A 256 1.75 -6.18 -16.36
CA ARG A 256 2.42 -6.96 -17.40
C ARG A 256 2.72 -6.15 -18.66
N ALA A 257 1.80 -5.29 -19.09
CA ALA A 257 2.01 -4.39 -20.21
C ALA A 257 3.21 -3.46 -19.96
N LEU A 258 3.25 -2.81 -18.80
CA LEU A 258 4.36 -1.90 -18.43
C LEU A 258 5.69 -2.64 -18.26
N GLN A 259 5.69 -3.87 -17.73
CA GLN A 259 6.89 -4.71 -17.66
C GLN A 259 7.42 -5.08 -19.06
N LYS A 260 6.53 -5.40 -20.02
CA LYS A 260 6.92 -5.67 -21.41
C LYS A 260 7.54 -4.42 -22.05
N ASP A 261 6.95 -3.25 -21.83
CA ASP A 261 7.47 -1.97 -22.31
C ASP A 261 8.86 -1.63 -21.74
N ALA A 262 9.16 -2.11 -20.51
CA ALA A 262 10.45 -1.90 -19.88
C ALA A 262 11.59 -2.75 -20.50
N ALA A 263 11.25 -3.79 -21.25
CA ALA A 263 12.25 -4.71 -21.80
C ALA A 263 13.37 -3.98 -22.56
N GLY A 264 14.62 -4.32 -22.24
CA GLY A 264 15.80 -3.69 -22.82
C GLY A 264 16.14 -2.29 -22.30
N SER A 265 15.24 -1.63 -21.56
CA SER A 265 15.47 -0.28 -21.02
C SER A 265 15.60 -0.26 -19.49
N ALA A 266 14.86 -1.13 -18.81
CA ALA A 266 14.90 -1.27 -17.36
C ALA A 266 14.54 -2.71 -16.96
N ARG A 267 14.94 -3.11 -15.76
CA ARG A 267 14.64 -4.40 -15.15
C ARG A 267 13.90 -4.21 -13.85
N LEU A 268 13.00 -5.16 -13.57
CA LEU A 268 12.30 -5.18 -12.30
C LEU A 268 13.32 -5.31 -11.14
N ARG A 269 13.21 -4.39 -10.17
CA ARG A 269 13.96 -4.43 -8.93
C ARG A 269 13.16 -5.13 -7.83
N TRP A 270 11.95 -4.64 -7.54
CA TRP A 270 11.03 -5.25 -6.61
C TRP A 270 9.58 -4.98 -7.01
N GLN A 271 8.70 -5.84 -6.53
CA GLN A 271 7.25 -5.72 -6.67
C GLN A 271 6.59 -6.08 -5.33
N MET A 272 5.57 -5.34 -4.95
CA MET A 272 4.73 -5.58 -3.79
C MET A 272 3.27 -5.50 -4.22
N ASN A 273 2.48 -6.50 -3.82
CA ASN A 273 1.06 -6.61 -4.16
C ASN A 273 0.23 -6.33 -2.93
N GLY A 274 -0.81 -5.53 -3.07
CA GLY A 274 -1.66 -5.16 -1.97
C GLY A 274 -3.13 -5.18 -2.33
N PHE A 275 -3.95 -5.16 -1.29
CA PHE A 275 -5.40 -5.18 -1.40
C PHE A 275 -6.05 -4.26 -0.38
N ASN A 276 -7.26 -3.84 -0.68
CA ASN A 276 -8.16 -3.15 0.23
C ASN A 276 -9.55 -3.76 0.12
N ARG A 277 -10.49 -3.24 0.91
CA ARG A 277 -11.89 -3.60 0.76
C ARG A 277 -12.40 -3.16 -0.61
N THR A 278 -13.04 -4.08 -1.32
CA THR A 278 -13.66 -3.80 -2.62
C THR A 278 -14.72 -2.69 -2.47
N PRO A 279 -14.76 -1.70 -3.37
CA PRO A 279 -15.83 -0.72 -3.44
C PRO A 279 -17.21 -1.40 -3.47
N GLY A 280 -18.17 -0.84 -2.74
CA GLY A 280 -19.51 -1.44 -2.62
C GLY A 280 -19.64 -2.63 -1.67
N ALA A 281 -18.55 -3.11 -1.05
CA ALA A 281 -18.60 -4.16 -0.03
C ALA A 281 -19.29 -3.72 1.28
N THR A 282 -19.59 -2.44 1.43
CA THR A 282 -20.42 -1.88 2.52
C THR A 282 -21.53 -1.03 1.93
N ALA A 283 -22.71 -1.05 2.53
CA ALA A 283 -23.89 -0.30 2.07
C ALA A 283 -23.65 1.23 1.98
N GLN A 284 -22.68 1.74 2.72
CA GLN A 284 -22.26 3.14 2.66
C GLN A 284 -20.73 3.21 2.60
N PRO A 285 -20.16 4.21 1.93
CA PRO A 285 -18.72 4.46 1.93
C PRO A 285 -18.19 4.58 3.37
N ARG A 286 -17.14 3.86 3.69
CA ARG A 286 -16.47 3.91 5.01
C ARG A 286 -14.97 3.96 4.81
N THR A 287 -14.28 4.66 5.71
CA THR A 287 -12.83 4.62 5.79
C THR A 287 -12.36 3.18 5.98
N ALA A 288 -11.36 2.76 5.22
CA ALA A 288 -10.83 1.41 5.23
C ALA A 288 -10.25 1.04 6.61
N ARG A 289 -10.22 -0.26 6.91
CA ARG A 289 -9.48 -0.81 8.05
C ARG A 289 -8.22 -1.47 7.57
N ASN A 290 -7.15 -1.31 8.33
CA ASN A 290 -5.92 -2.09 8.16
C ASN A 290 -6.04 -3.48 8.85
N LEU A 291 -5.01 -4.33 8.71
CA LEU A 291 -5.02 -5.70 9.26
C LEU A 291 -4.97 -5.77 10.79
N MET A 292 -4.63 -4.69 11.49
CA MET A 292 -4.78 -4.59 12.94
C MET A 292 -6.22 -4.28 13.38
N GLY A 293 -7.15 -4.18 12.40
CA GLY A 293 -8.56 -3.90 12.61
C GLY A 293 -8.87 -2.41 12.89
N GLN A 294 -7.87 -1.53 12.77
CA GLN A 294 -8.04 -0.10 13.01
C GLN A 294 -8.55 0.61 11.75
N ILE A 295 -9.38 1.66 11.93
CA ILE A 295 -9.78 2.56 10.84
C ILE A 295 -8.56 3.41 10.48
N ASP A 296 -8.15 3.38 9.21
CA ASP A 296 -6.94 4.01 8.70
C ASP A 296 -7.25 4.94 7.53
N GLY A 297 -6.94 6.23 7.68
CA GLY A 297 -7.23 7.27 6.70
C GLY A 297 -8.10 8.41 7.21
N THR A 298 -8.71 8.31 8.38
CA THR A 298 -9.63 9.31 8.95
C THR A 298 -9.10 10.75 8.88
N ASN A 299 -7.82 10.93 9.19
CA ASN A 299 -7.18 12.25 9.27
C ASN A 299 -6.36 12.59 8.01
N ASN A 300 -6.65 11.95 6.88
CA ASN A 300 -6.08 12.37 5.62
C ASN A 300 -6.56 13.77 5.25
N PRO A 301 -5.67 14.63 4.71
CA PRO A 301 -6.08 15.87 4.05
C PRO A 301 -7.15 15.58 2.99
N LYS A 302 -8.13 16.46 2.88
CA LYS A 302 -9.23 16.33 1.92
C LYS A 302 -9.09 17.39 0.83
N PRO A 303 -9.47 17.09 -0.43
CA PRO A 303 -9.46 18.10 -1.50
C PRO A 303 -10.24 19.36 -1.19
N SER A 304 -11.19 19.31 -0.23
CA SER A 304 -11.94 20.47 0.27
C SER A 304 -11.19 21.34 1.28
N ASP A 305 -10.05 20.88 1.79
CA ASP A 305 -9.24 21.65 2.75
C ASP A 305 -8.51 22.77 2.00
N LYS A 306 -8.51 23.98 2.57
CA LYS A 306 -7.97 25.18 1.89
C LYS A 306 -6.48 25.07 1.56
N ASP A 307 -5.73 24.29 2.33
CA ASP A 307 -4.29 24.09 2.23
C ASP A 307 -3.92 22.69 1.66
N PHE A 308 -4.90 22.00 1.05
CA PHE A 308 -4.71 20.66 0.50
C PHE A 308 -3.59 20.63 -0.54
N ASP A 309 -3.69 21.50 -1.55
CA ASP A 309 -2.72 21.55 -2.65
C ASP A 309 -1.32 21.92 -2.15
N GLU A 310 -1.22 22.88 -1.21
CA GLU A 310 0.06 23.28 -0.62
C GLU A 310 0.74 22.14 0.16
N ARG A 311 -0.04 21.30 0.82
CA ARG A 311 0.48 20.16 1.58
C ARG A 311 0.90 18.99 0.71
N ILE A 312 0.19 18.77 -0.40
CA ILE A 312 0.32 17.55 -1.19
C ILE A 312 1.12 17.76 -2.47
N PHE A 313 1.01 18.91 -3.09
CA PHE A 313 1.63 19.19 -4.38
C PHE A 313 2.72 20.24 -4.29
N VAL A 314 3.77 20.03 -5.08
CA VAL A 314 4.89 20.94 -5.19
C VAL A 314 4.45 22.27 -5.77
N GLY A 315 4.66 23.34 -5.02
CA GLY A 315 4.22 24.69 -5.36
C GLY A 315 5.04 25.34 -6.49
N ARG A 316 4.59 26.54 -6.89
CA ARG A 316 5.24 27.32 -7.97
C ARG A 316 6.64 27.82 -7.60
N GLU A 317 6.93 27.96 -6.30
CA GLU A 317 8.22 28.46 -5.78
C GLU A 317 9.31 27.36 -5.72
N ALA A 318 9.02 26.15 -6.22
CA ALA A 318 10.00 25.06 -6.20
C ALA A 318 11.21 25.38 -7.10
N ASP A 319 12.42 25.10 -6.58
CA ASP A 319 13.70 25.28 -7.28
C ASP A 319 13.73 24.48 -8.59
N GLN A 320 13.13 23.30 -8.60
CA GLN A 320 13.03 22.44 -9.75
C GLN A 320 11.68 22.65 -10.47
N ALA A 321 11.68 23.50 -11.49
CA ALA A 321 10.48 23.86 -12.24
C ALA A 321 9.69 22.67 -12.80
N TRP A 322 10.40 21.57 -13.15
CA TRP A 322 9.79 20.35 -13.68
C TRP A 322 8.94 19.57 -12.64
N MET A 323 9.10 19.89 -11.33
CA MET A 323 8.33 19.29 -10.25
C MET A 323 7.04 20.06 -9.91
N ARG A 324 6.84 21.26 -10.42
CA ARG A 324 5.66 22.09 -10.09
C ARG A 324 4.37 21.37 -10.45
N GLY A 325 3.46 21.22 -9.48
CA GLY A 325 2.25 20.40 -9.61
C GLY A 325 2.47 18.90 -9.45
N GLY A 326 3.70 18.44 -9.29
CA GLY A 326 4.04 17.07 -8.88
C GLY A 326 3.93 16.87 -7.37
N SER A 327 4.37 15.71 -6.88
CA SER A 327 4.35 15.34 -5.46
C SER A 327 5.56 14.46 -5.13
N TYR A 328 5.76 14.18 -3.85
CA TYR A 328 6.71 13.15 -3.42
C TYR A 328 5.96 11.98 -2.80
N ALA A 329 6.30 10.77 -3.23
CA ALA A 329 5.78 9.54 -2.67
C ALA A 329 6.81 8.91 -1.71
N VAL A 330 6.40 8.64 -0.46
CA VAL A 330 7.12 7.72 0.41
C VAL A 330 6.40 6.40 0.44
N VAL A 331 7.14 5.32 0.14
CA VAL A 331 6.64 3.95 0.09
C VAL A 331 7.35 3.14 1.15
N ARG A 332 6.59 2.43 2.01
CA ARG A 332 7.18 1.53 3.01
C ARG A 332 6.40 0.22 3.09
N ARG A 333 7.12 -0.91 3.15
CA ARG A 333 6.52 -2.19 3.55
C ARG A 333 6.63 -2.30 5.06
N ILE A 334 5.49 -2.26 5.73
CA ILE A 334 5.41 -2.30 7.19
C ILE A 334 4.75 -3.61 7.59
N ARG A 335 5.54 -4.58 8.05
CA ARG A 335 5.00 -5.81 8.63
C ARG A 335 4.39 -5.51 9.99
N MET A 336 3.19 -6.02 10.20
CA MET A 336 2.44 -5.94 11.46
C MET A 336 2.63 -7.23 12.25
N LEU A 337 3.07 -7.13 13.51
CA LEU A 337 3.22 -8.27 14.41
C LEU A 337 1.85 -8.63 15.00
N LEU A 338 1.01 -9.26 14.15
CA LEU A 338 -0.42 -9.47 14.45
C LEU A 338 -0.63 -10.34 15.68
N ASP A 339 0.15 -11.41 15.86
CA ASP A 339 0.04 -12.32 17.01
C ASP A 339 0.27 -11.58 18.34
N ASP A 340 1.23 -10.65 18.39
CA ASP A 340 1.49 -9.84 19.58
C ASP A 340 0.47 -8.74 19.77
N TRP A 341 -0.04 -8.16 18.68
CA TRP A 341 -1.10 -7.18 18.71
C TRP A 341 -2.42 -7.75 19.23
N GLU A 342 -2.80 -8.95 18.79
CA GLU A 342 -4.05 -9.61 19.14
C GLU A 342 -4.09 -10.11 20.60
N LYS A 343 -2.93 -10.33 21.23
CA LYS A 343 -2.83 -10.61 22.68
C LYS A 343 -3.24 -9.40 23.54
N ARG A 344 -3.23 -8.18 22.97
CA ARG A 344 -3.64 -6.97 23.68
C ARG A 344 -5.16 -6.91 23.80
N SER A 345 -5.64 -6.48 24.97
CA SER A 345 -7.06 -6.17 25.15
C SER A 345 -7.49 -5.07 24.17
N ARG A 346 -8.77 -5.08 23.79
CA ARG A 346 -9.33 -4.01 22.93
C ARG A 346 -9.07 -2.62 23.53
N HIS A 347 -9.22 -2.47 24.83
CA HIS A 347 -8.96 -1.22 25.54
C HIS A 347 -7.52 -0.76 25.39
N ASP A 348 -6.55 -1.68 25.52
CA ASP A 348 -5.13 -1.34 25.35
C ASP A 348 -4.82 -0.99 23.88
N GLN A 349 -5.37 -1.73 22.92
CA GLN A 349 -5.25 -1.39 21.51
C GLN A 349 -5.78 0.02 21.22
N GLU A 350 -6.93 0.40 21.77
CA GLU A 350 -7.52 1.73 21.63
C GLU A 350 -6.63 2.82 22.24
N LYS A 351 -6.00 2.55 23.39
CA LYS A 351 -5.02 3.48 24.03
C LYS A 351 -3.77 3.66 23.18
N VAL A 352 -3.22 2.58 22.64
CA VAL A 352 -2.05 2.62 21.73
C VAL A 352 -2.34 3.48 20.51
N ILE A 353 -3.52 3.36 19.93
CA ILE A 353 -3.91 4.14 18.74
C ILE A 353 -4.37 5.55 19.12
N GLY A 354 -5.10 5.71 20.22
CA GLY A 354 -5.73 6.97 20.63
C GLY A 354 -7.16 7.14 20.10
N ARG A 355 -7.74 6.09 19.53
CA ARG A 355 -9.09 6.07 18.93
C ARG A 355 -9.82 4.77 19.24
N ARG A 356 -11.16 4.81 19.22
CA ARG A 356 -12.03 3.64 19.37
C ARG A 356 -11.93 2.73 18.14
N LYS A 357 -11.84 1.42 18.38
CA LYS A 357 -11.68 0.43 17.32
C LYS A 357 -12.95 0.22 16.49
N ASP A 358 -14.13 0.35 17.10
CA ASP A 358 -15.43 0.11 16.45
C ASP A 358 -15.79 1.19 15.44
N ASN A 359 -15.68 2.45 15.83
CA ASN A 359 -16.20 3.59 15.07
C ASN A 359 -15.15 4.66 14.72
N GLY A 360 -13.87 4.47 15.11
CA GLY A 360 -12.78 5.40 14.82
C GLY A 360 -12.85 6.73 15.59
N ALA A 361 -13.81 6.91 16.48
CA ALA A 361 -13.90 8.14 17.28
C ALA A 361 -12.66 8.33 18.17
N PRO A 362 -12.20 9.56 18.42
CA PRO A 362 -11.17 9.82 19.40
C PRO A 362 -11.56 9.28 20.78
N LEU A 363 -10.62 8.92 21.62
CA LEU A 363 -10.90 8.52 23.03
C LEU A 363 -11.59 9.64 23.82
N THR A 364 -11.49 10.88 23.36
CA THR A 364 -12.22 12.04 23.92
C THR A 364 -13.69 12.11 23.51
N GLY A 365 -14.20 11.12 22.75
CA GLY A 365 -15.61 10.98 22.35
C GLY A 365 -15.93 11.56 20.97
N GLY A 366 -17.20 11.40 20.58
CA GLY A 366 -17.73 11.87 19.31
C GLY A 366 -17.81 10.77 18.23
N SER A 367 -17.67 11.15 16.96
CA SER A 367 -17.65 10.28 15.78
C SER A 367 -16.23 10.14 15.21
N GLU A 368 -16.06 9.34 14.15
CA GLU A 368 -14.78 9.16 13.44
C GLU A 368 -14.11 10.49 13.10
N THR A 369 -14.87 11.44 12.57
CA THR A 369 -14.35 12.72 12.08
C THR A 369 -14.27 13.82 13.15
N THR A 370 -14.67 13.53 14.40
CA THR A 370 -14.55 14.49 15.49
C THR A 370 -13.07 14.82 15.77
N PRO A 371 -12.68 16.10 15.87
CA PRO A 371 -11.32 16.47 16.22
C PRO A 371 -10.89 15.91 17.57
N MET A 372 -9.64 15.44 17.65
CA MET A 372 -9.05 14.99 18.92
C MET A 372 -8.79 16.19 19.85
N ARG A 373 -9.34 16.15 21.07
CA ARG A 373 -9.00 17.13 22.12
C ARG A 373 -7.73 16.62 22.84
N LEU A 374 -6.57 17.10 22.38
CA LEU A 374 -5.27 16.64 22.90
C LEU A 374 -4.93 17.18 24.30
N ASP A 375 -5.62 18.19 24.76
CA ASP A 375 -5.55 18.83 26.08
C ASP A 375 -6.49 18.21 27.12
N ALA A 376 -7.44 17.35 26.69
CA ALA A 376 -8.40 16.74 27.60
C ALA A 376 -7.72 15.79 28.60
N THR A 377 -8.03 15.96 29.91
CA THR A 377 -7.58 15.13 31.01
C THR A 377 -8.74 14.37 31.64
N GLY A 378 -8.45 13.16 32.13
CA GLY A 378 -9.38 12.37 32.93
C GLY A 378 -9.50 12.85 34.37
N SER A 379 -10.35 12.18 35.14
CA SER A 379 -10.51 12.45 36.58
C SER A 379 -9.26 12.13 37.40
N ASP A 380 -8.35 11.32 36.83
CA ASP A 380 -7.03 10.97 37.39
C ASP A 380 -5.94 11.99 37.05
N GLY A 381 -6.28 13.08 36.34
CA GLY A 381 -5.34 14.11 35.91
C GLY A 381 -4.47 13.70 34.71
N LEU A 382 -4.62 12.47 34.15
CA LEU A 382 -3.87 11.99 33.00
C LEU A 382 -4.57 12.36 31.68
N PRO A 383 -3.81 12.53 30.58
CA PRO A 383 -4.40 12.76 29.28
C PRO A 383 -5.36 11.64 28.86
N VAL A 384 -6.59 11.97 28.44
CA VAL A 384 -7.58 10.98 27.94
C VAL A 384 -7.02 10.23 26.73
N ILE A 385 -6.30 10.92 25.84
CA ILE A 385 -5.52 10.29 24.77
C ILE A 385 -4.08 10.24 25.24
N PRO A 386 -3.50 9.05 25.49
CA PRO A 386 -2.14 8.92 26.03
C PRO A 386 -1.11 9.73 25.22
N ALA A 387 -0.10 10.25 25.91
CA ALA A 387 0.93 11.09 25.29
C ALA A 387 1.68 10.37 24.15
N ASN A 388 1.84 9.03 24.30
CA ASN A 388 2.48 8.15 23.33
C ASN A 388 1.50 7.46 22.36
N ALA A 389 0.23 7.85 22.31
CA ALA A 389 -0.73 7.30 21.37
C ALA A 389 -0.38 7.69 19.93
N HIS A 390 -0.39 6.72 19.02
CA HIS A 390 -0.02 6.88 17.62
C HIS A 390 -0.69 8.08 16.94
N ALA A 391 -2.03 8.16 17.02
CA ALA A 391 -2.78 9.23 16.38
C ALA A 391 -2.46 10.62 16.98
N ARG A 392 -2.12 10.69 18.30
CA ARG A 392 -1.70 11.94 18.96
C ARG A 392 -0.36 12.42 18.44
N ILE A 393 0.64 11.50 18.36
CA ILE A 393 1.98 11.86 17.90
C ILE A 393 1.94 12.27 16.42
N ALA A 394 1.16 11.54 15.58
CA ALA A 394 1.05 11.81 14.16
C ALA A 394 0.12 12.98 13.81
N ALA A 395 -0.62 13.55 14.78
CA ALA A 395 -1.56 14.64 14.52
C ALA A 395 -0.87 15.89 13.95
N PRO A 396 -1.48 16.62 12.99
CA PRO A 396 -0.95 17.89 12.50
C PRO A 396 -0.67 18.89 13.61
N ALA A 397 -1.54 18.99 14.62
CA ALA A 397 -1.35 19.84 15.80
C ALA A 397 -0.05 19.51 16.57
N SER A 398 0.37 18.24 16.55
CA SER A 398 1.65 17.82 17.17
C SER A 398 2.84 18.02 16.24
N ASN A 399 2.64 18.37 14.95
CA ASN A 399 3.65 18.40 13.92
C ASN A 399 3.70 19.72 13.14
N GLN A 400 3.37 20.86 13.79
CA GLN A 400 3.43 22.18 13.16
C GLN A 400 2.57 22.28 11.88
N GLY A 401 1.45 21.56 11.84
CA GLY A 401 0.55 21.52 10.71
C GLY A 401 0.91 20.47 9.64
N ALA A 402 2.03 19.77 9.76
CA ALA A 402 2.42 18.72 8.81
C ALA A 402 1.36 17.61 8.72
N ALA A 403 1.03 17.23 7.50
CA ALA A 403 0.07 16.18 7.20
C ALA A 403 0.53 15.39 5.97
N LEU A 404 0.00 14.17 5.84
CA LEU A 404 0.30 13.23 4.77
C LEU A 404 -1.03 12.76 4.16
N LEU A 405 -1.12 12.75 2.84
CA LEU A 405 -2.21 12.04 2.16
C LEU A 405 -1.80 10.56 2.03
N ARG A 406 -2.36 9.70 2.86
CA ARG A 406 -2.03 8.26 2.89
C ARG A 406 -2.99 7.49 2.01
N ARG A 407 -2.44 6.64 1.13
CA ARG A 407 -3.17 5.70 0.27
C ARG A 407 -2.55 4.32 0.36
N PRO A 408 -2.66 3.66 1.54
CA PRO A 408 -2.04 2.37 1.76
C PRO A 408 -2.84 1.24 1.12
N PHE A 409 -2.17 0.07 1.01
CA PHE A 409 -2.81 -1.23 0.77
C PHE A 409 -2.40 -2.18 1.88
N SER A 410 -3.26 -3.11 2.23
CA SER A 410 -2.87 -4.27 3.05
C SER A 410 -2.10 -5.26 2.20
N PHE A 411 -1.19 -6.04 2.79
CA PHE A 411 -0.56 -7.18 2.11
C PHE A 411 -0.60 -8.43 3.00
N HIS A 412 -0.56 -9.60 2.36
CA HIS A 412 -0.39 -10.89 3.02
C HIS A 412 0.38 -11.81 2.06
N ASP A 413 1.66 -12.02 2.35
CA ASP A 413 2.60 -12.79 1.51
C ASP A 413 2.81 -14.22 2.06
N GLY A 414 1.85 -14.73 2.85
CA GLY A 414 1.89 -16.05 3.46
C GLY A 414 2.41 -16.03 4.89
N PHE A 415 3.17 -17.06 5.26
CA PHE A 415 3.70 -17.23 6.61
C PHE A 415 5.22 -17.31 6.58
N ARG A 416 5.83 -16.80 7.63
CA ARG A 416 7.27 -16.87 7.86
C ARG A 416 7.68 -18.27 8.37
N GLU A 417 8.97 -18.54 8.46
CA GLU A 417 9.51 -19.80 8.98
C GLU A 417 9.10 -20.10 10.43
N ASP A 418 8.87 -19.05 11.23
CA ASP A 418 8.40 -19.14 12.62
C ASP A 418 6.88 -19.34 12.74
N GLY A 419 6.16 -19.44 11.60
CA GLY A 419 4.71 -19.58 11.54
C GLY A 419 3.93 -18.27 11.68
N ALA A 420 4.59 -17.14 11.95
CA ALA A 420 3.92 -15.85 12.06
C ALA A 420 3.47 -15.34 10.67
N PRO A 421 2.34 -14.62 10.56
CA PRO A 421 1.89 -14.04 9.30
C PRO A 421 2.93 -13.05 8.72
N ASP A 422 3.27 -13.19 7.44
CA ASP A 422 3.97 -12.16 6.68
C ASP A 422 2.94 -11.20 6.09
N ALA A 423 2.41 -10.34 6.94
CA ALA A 423 1.28 -9.48 6.64
C ALA A 423 1.44 -8.09 7.23
N GLY A 424 0.80 -7.10 6.63
CA GLY A 424 0.91 -5.72 7.11
C GLY A 424 0.39 -4.68 6.12
N LEU A 425 1.10 -3.56 6.03
CA LEU A 425 0.71 -2.40 5.26
C LEU A 425 1.78 -2.03 4.23
N LEU A 426 1.41 -1.93 2.98
CA LEU A 426 2.12 -1.18 1.97
C LEU A 426 1.72 0.28 2.17
N PHE A 427 2.50 0.96 2.98
CA PHE A 427 2.29 2.37 3.28
C PHE A 427 2.74 3.20 2.09
N VAL A 428 1.82 3.99 1.54
CA VAL A 428 2.10 5.00 0.51
C VAL A 428 1.55 6.32 1.02
N CYS A 429 2.38 7.34 1.04
CA CYS A 429 1.92 8.69 1.38
C CYS A 429 2.48 9.74 0.42
N TRP A 430 1.70 10.78 0.23
CA TRP A 430 1.92 11.88 -0.70
C TRP A 430 2.09 13.17 0.07
N GLN A 431 3.04 13.99 -0.34
CA GLN A 431 3.34 15.31 0.24
C GLN A 431 4.14 16.18 -0.71
N ALA A 432 4.03 17.50 -0.53
CA ALA A 432 4.81 18.49 -1.26
C ALA A 432 6.29 18.50 -0.84
N ASP A 433 6.57 18.16 0.43
CA ASP A 433 7.93 18.14 1.00
C ASP A 433 8.06 17.01 2.03
N PRO A 434 8.77 15.91 1.70
CA PRO A 434 8.93 14.77 2.62
C PRO A 434 9.79 15.10 3.84
N LEU A 435 10.66 16.10 3.79
CA LEU A 435 11.48 16.49 4.93
C LEU A 435 10.64 17.17 6.02
N ARG A 436 9.69 18.01 5.59
CA ARG A 436 8.78 18.75 6.48
C ARG A 436 7.55 17.94 6.90
N ALA A 437 7.21 16.88 6.16
CA ALA A 437 6.04 16.05 6.44
C ALA A 437 6.45 14.67 6.96
N PHE A 438 6.72 13.69 6.10
CA PHE A 438 7.00 12.31 6.50
C PHE A 438 8.16 12.22 7.50
N THR A 439 9.31 12.80 7.19
CA THR A 439 10.51 12.69 8.03
C THR A 439 10.28 13.29 9.42
N GLN A 440 9.60 14.43 9.48
CA GLN A 440 9.27 15.10 10.77
C GLN A 440 8.34 14.23 11.62
N ILE A 441 7.26 13.69 11.03
CA ILE A 441 6.30 12.85 11.73
C ILE A 441 6.95 11.55 12.16
N GLN A 442 7.67 10.88 11.25
CA GLN A 442 8.30 9.59 11.52
C GLN A 442 9.36 9.68 12.63
N ARG A 443 10.17 10.75 12.67
CA ARG A 443 11.11 11.00 13.78
C ARG A 443 10.44 11.10 15.14
N LYS A 444 9.22 11.64 15.20
CA LYS A 444 8.47 11.70 16.46
C LYS A 444 7.87 10.35 16.83
N LEU A 445 7.35 9.61 15.87
CA LEU A 445 6.88 8.25 16.07
C LEU A 445 8.03 7.34 16.55
N ASP A 446 9.20 7.47 15.96
CA ASP A 446 10.40 6.71 16.32
C ASP A 446 10.84 6.89 17.78
N ARG A 447 10.57 8.06 18.38
CA ARG A 447 10.99 8.39 19.76
C ARG A 447 10.10 7.83 20.85
N GLY A 448 8.87 7.40 20.56
CA GLY A 448 8.00 6.99 21.66
C GLY A 448 6.57 6.62 21.27
N ASP A 449 6.32 6.23 20.05
CA ASP A 449 5.00 5.74 19.61
C ASP A 449 4.74 4.35 20.22
N ALA A 450 3.62 4.24 20.94
CA ALA A 450 3.19 2.99 21.55
C ALA A 450 2.84 1.89 20.53
N LEU A 451 2.65 2.23 19.24
CA LEU A 451 2.40 1.28 18.16
C LEU A 451 3.71 0.68 17.60
N SER A 452 4.84 1.39 17.66
CA SER A 452 6.10 0.97 17.06
C SER A 452 6.57 -0.44 17.46
N PRO A 453 6.39 -0.93 18.72
CA PRO A 453 6.76 -2.31 19.08
C PRO A 453 6.06 -3.39 18.23
N PHE A 454 4.90 -3.09 17.66
CA PHE A 454 4.10 -4.02 16.85
C PHE A 454 4.35 -3.90 15.34
N LEU A 455 5.32 -3.10 14.94
CA LEU A 455 5.63 -2.82 13.53
C LEU A 455 7.09 -3.15 13.21
N ARG A 456 7.34 -3.57 11.96
CA ARG A 456 8.69 -3.69 11.38
C ARG A 456 8.66 -3.10 9.98
N HIS A 457 9.47 -2.09 9.74
CA HIS A 457 9.61 -1.47 8.42
C HIS A 457 10.67 -2.25 7.64
N GLU A 458 10.24 -3.05 6.67
CA GLU A 458 11.10 -4.00 5.95
C GLU A 458 11.55 -3.51 4.57
N ALA A 459 10.93 -2.47 4.04
CA ALA A 459 11.37 -1.80 2.81
C ALA A 459 11.00 -0.32 2.85
N SER A 460 11.77 0.51 2.14
CA SER A 460 11.56 1.94 2.06
C SER A 460 11.97 2.48 0.70
N GLY A 461 11.23 3.45 0.18
CA GLY A 461 11.58 4.21 -1.03
C GLY A 461 11.00 5.61 -0.99
N LEU A 462 11.75 6.56 -1.53
CA LEU A 462 11.32 7.94 -1.75
C LEU A 462 11.43 8.24 -3.24
N PHE A 463 10.34 8.75 -3.82
CA PHE A 463 10.24 9.01 -5.25
C PHE A 463 9.69 10.41 -5.51
N ALA A 464 10.34 11.14 -6.42
CA ALA A 464 9.79 12.35 -6.99
C ALA A 464 8.76 11.95 -8.07
N VAL A 465 7.55 12.44 -7.93
CA VAL A 465 6.44 12.15 -8.84
C VAL A 465 6.16 13.40 -9.66
N PRO A 466 6.55 13.43 -10.95
CA PRO A 466 6.31 14.60 -11.80
C PRO A 466 4.83 14.96 -11.90
N PRO A 467 4.47 16.16 -12.35
CA PRO A 467 3.10 16.50 -12.70
C PRO A 467 2.53 15.56 -13.79
N ALA A 468 1.23 15.62 -13.99
CA ALA A 468 0.58 14.94 -15.10
C ALA A 468 1.21 15.34 -16.45
N ALA A 469 1.17 14.42 -17.42
CA ALA A 469 1.65 14.73 -18.76
C ALA A 469 0.73 15.76 -19.44
N GLU A 470 1.33 16.74 -20.11
CA GLU A 470 0.59 17.64 -20.99
C GLU A 470 0.00 16.89 -22.21
N PRO A 471 -1.04 17.40 -22.85
CA PRO A 471 -1.57 16.82 -24.08
C PRO A 471 -0.47 16.59 -25.14
N GLY A 472 -0.37 15.38 -25.67
CA GLY A 472 0.67 14.99 -26.63
C GLY A 472 2.08 14.80 -26.04
N GLY A 473 2.25 14.99 -24.71
CA GLY A 473 3.49 14.77 -23.98
C GLY A 473 3.54 13.40 -23.27
N TYR A 474 4.48 13.27 -22.33
CA TYR A 474 4.63 12.10 -21.45
C TYR A 474 5.09 12.56 -20.06
N VAL A 475 4.87 11.73 -19.05
CA VAL A 475 5.28 12.06 -17.67
C VAL A 475 6.80 12.23 -17.59
N GLY A 476 7.25 13.35 -17.00
CA GLY A 476 8.66 13.66 -16.85
C GLY A 476 9.30 14.33 -18.09
N ARG A 477 8.55 14.64 -19.15
CA ARG A 477 9.07 15.31 -20.35
C ARG A 477 9.83 16.62 -20.03
N PRO A 478 9.33 17.53 -19.16
CA PRO A 478 10.05 18.77 -18.82
C PRO A 478 11.42 18.54 -18.16
N LEU A 479 11.61 17.42 -17.46
CA LEU A 479 12.90 17.02 -16.91
C LEU A 479 13.83 16.49 -17.99
N LEU A 480 13.31 15.68 -18.90
CA LEU A 480 14.08 14.87 -19.83
C LEU A 480 14.40 15.59 -21.15
N GLU A 481 13.59 16.56 -21.56
CA GLU A 481 13.74 17.29 -22.81
C GLU A 481 13.97 18.81 -22.62
N GLY A 482 13.85 19.30 -21.37
CA GLY A 482 14.01 20.71 -21.01
C GLY A 482 15.43 21.19 -20.71
#